data_881902e93dde888db93714cfb5b3f792
#
_entry.id   881902e93dde888db93714cfb5b3f792
#
_cell.length_a   1.000
_cell.length_b   1.000
_cell.length_c   1.000
_cell.angle_alpha   90.00
_cell.angle_beta   90.00
_cell.angle_gamma   90.00
#
_symmetry.space_group_name_H-M   'P 1'
#
loop_
_entity.id
_entity.type
_entity.pdbx_description
1 polymer ?
#
loop_
_entity_poly.entity_id
_entity_poly.type
_entity_poly.pdbx_seq_one_letter_code
_entity_poly.pdbx_strand_id
1 'polypeptide(L)'
;MSAPLRRGACPGLSAPMPTGDGLLVRFVPADAMPPDAFIALCAAARAHGNGVVEVTARGSLQVRGLTPGSAPLFACEVAALGIGVGDGVAVLAGPLTDDAGAIIDGFTLAADLRRAIARAHLGLAPKVSVIVDSGGPLHLDALSADIRLRAVGSPAAPRLQIALGALLPRPEQGGGSEAPLLPLPLAGEGRGGGARPLRGTCREAVDPIANPPPRGEGGSPVWLGAIAPEQATNVVLGLLKEIAARGPAARAADMLRARGIEALRSAFDIEPLPAPAPRPPAEMVGRHFLRDGSLALGLALAFGHAPADALAELGSIAAAHRARSIRPAPDRVLMLIGVPPGNASSLAAAAEQLGFVVAAADPRRRIAACPGAPACASGYIDARRIAAALAPQLAGLRSGIAVHVSGCAKGCAHPVPAALTVVGDAQGCGLIRNGTARATPRCHVAPPGLAAEVARILSHSEAAHG
;
A
#
# COMPACT_ATOMS: atom_id res chain seq x y z
N MET A 1 23.84 -19.64 1.74
CA MET A 1 23.50 -18.65 2.80
C MET A 1 23.29 -17.33 2.10
N SER A 2 22.03 -16.88 1.96
CA SER A 2 21.72 -15.58 1.35
C SER A 2 22.17 -14.45 2.28
N ALA A 3 22.90 -13.47 1.74
CA ALA A 3 23.33 -12.30 2.50
C ALA A 3 22.08 -11.55 3.07
N PRO A 4 22.17 -10.99 4.28
CA PRO A 4 21.06 -10.24 4.86
C PRO A 4 20.73 -9.03 3.95
N LEU A 5 19.44 -8.83 3.67
CA LEU A 5 18.97 -7.72 2.84
C LEU A 5 19.46 -6.38 3.40
N ARG A 6 20.13 -5.59 2.56
CA ARG A 6 20.54 -4.23 2.90
C ARG A 6 19.30 -3.38 3.21
N ARG A 7 19.41 -2.46 4.18
CA ARG A 7 18.35 -1.49 4.48
C ARG A 7 17.90 -0.78 3.19
N GLY A 8 16.58 -0.86 2.88
CA GLY A 8 16.00 -0.25 1.68
C GLY A 8 15.67 -1.20 0.54
N ALA A 9 16.08 -2.47 0.59
CA ALA A 9 15.64 -3.49 -0.36
C ALA A 9 14.16 -3.84 -0.12
N CYS A 10 13.42 -4.13 -1.19
CA CYS A 10 12.07 -4.67 -1.08
C CYS A 10 12.16 -6.19 -0.88
N PRO A 11 11.39 -6.78 0.07
CA PRO A 11 11.32 -8.23 0.19
C PRO A 11 10.70 -8.83 -1.07
N GLY A 12 11.23 -9.97 -1.54
CA GLY A 12 10.71 -10.74 -2.67
C GLY A 12 10.67 -12.22 -2.34
N LEU A 13 10.18 -13.06 -3.26
CA LEU A 13 10.20 -14.52 -3.08
C LEU A 13 11.63 -15.06 -3.02
N SER A 14 12.53 -14.51 -3.84
CA SER A 14 13.96 -14.87 -3.87
C SER A 14 14.78 -14.21 -2.77
N ALA A 15 14.27 -13.14 -2.15
CA ALA A 15 14.98 -12.32 -1.17
C ALA A 15 14.07 -11.96 0.01
N PRO A 16 13.71 -12.92 0.88
CA PRO A 16 12.86 -12.69 2.04
C PRO A 16 13.55 -11.78 3.06
N MET A 17 12.74 -10.96 3.77
CA MET A 17 13.22 -9.99 4.75
C MET A 17 12.94 -10.45 6.18
N PRO A 18 13.90 -10.38 7.13
CA PRO A 18 13.66 -10.66 8.54
C PRO A 18 12.66 -9.68 9.17
N THR A 19 11.73 -10.22 9.95
CA THR A 19 10.74 -9.48 10.74
C THR A 19 10.66 -10.05 12.17
N GLY A 20 9.81 -9.51 13.03
CA GLY A 20 9.70 -9.99 14.41
C GLY A 20 9.11 -11.38 14.57
N ASP A 21 8.35 -11.83 13.57
CA ASP A 21 7.64 -13.11 13.52
C ASP A 21 8.24 -14.11 12.51
N GLY A 22 9.47 -13.88 12.04
CA GLY A 22 10.16 -14.72 11.06
C GLY A 22 10.56 -13.95 9.81
N LEU A 23 10.57 -14.62 8.65
CA LEU A 23 10.84 -14.00 7.37
C LEU A 23 9.52 -13.55 6.71
N LEU A 24 9.61 -12.46 5.95
CA LEU A 24 8.53 -11.91 5.14
C LEU A 24 8.91 -11.95 3.66
N VAL A 25 8.00 -12.41 2.83
CA VAL A 25 8.06 -12.27 1.38
C VAL A 25 6.94 -11.35 0.90
N ARG A 26 7.19 -10.62 -0.19
CA ARG A 26 6.21 -9.75 -0.85
C ARG A 26 6.29 -9.95 -2.34
N PHE A 27 5.15 -10.06 -3.01
CA PHE A 27 5.09 -10.20 -4.46
C PHE A 27 3.78 -9.65 -5.01
N VAL A 28 3.78 -9.37 -6.30
CA VAL A 28 2.58 -8.98 -7.05
C VAL A 28 2.38 -10.05 -8.10
N PRO A 29 1.25 -10.80 -8.08
CA PRO A 29 0.90 -11.69 -9.18
C PRO A 29 0.81 -10.92 -10.49
N ALA A 30 1.44 -11.44 -11.55
CA ALA A 30 1.41 -10.82 -12.87
C ALA A 30 -0.01 -10.78 -13.42
N ASP A 31 -0.76 -11.85 -13.18
CA ASP A 31 -2.14 -12.02 -13.63
C ASP A 31 -3.11 -12.24 -12.45
N ALA A 32 -4.41 -12.15 -12.74
CA ALA A 32 -5.42 -12.56 -11.78
C ALA A 32 -5.40 -14.09 -11.64
N MET A 33 -5.48 -14.58 -10.40
CA MET A 33 -5.42 -16.01 -10.08
C MET A 33 -6.80 -16.64 -10.19
N PRO A 34 -6.96 -17.83 -10.82
CA PRO A 34 -8.15 -18.64 -10.62
C PRO A 34 -8.42 -18.90 -9.15
N PRO A 35 -9.70 -19.09 -8.71
CA PRO A 35 -10.01 -19.31 -7.30
C PRO A 35 -9.27 -20.49 -6.67
N ASP A 36 -9.09 -21.59 -7.38
CA ASP A 36 -8.34 -22.78 -6.93
C ASP A 36 -6.84 -22.48 -6.72
N ALA A 37 -6.22 -21.72 -7.61
CA ALA A 37 -4.82 -21.28 -7.42
C ALA A 37 -4.70 -20.33 -6.21
N PHE A 38 -5.69 -19.47 -5.99
CA PHE A 38 -5.72 -18.59 -4.81
C PHE A 38 -5.89 -19.40 -3.50
N ILE A 39 -6.77 -20.41 -3.49
CA ILE A 39 -6.94 -21.33 -2.36
C ILE A 39 -5.64 -22.08 -2.06
N ALA A 40 -4.99 -22.61 -3.08
CA ALA A 40 -3.71 -23.32 -2.93
C ALA A 40 -2.59 -22.38 -2.42
N LEU A 41 -2.54 -21.13 -2.87
CA LEU A 41 -1.64 -20.11 -2.33
C LEU A 41 -1.88 -19.86 -0.83
N CYS A 42 -3.14 -19.79 -0.40
CA CYS A 42 -3.50 -19.64 1.01
C CYS A 42 -3.07 -20.86 1.83
N ALA A 43 -3.24 -22.08 1.29
CA ALA A 43 -2.76 -23.31 1.92
C ALA A 43 -1.23 -23.31 2.08
N ALA A 44 -0.49 -22.90 1.04
CA ALA A 44 0.96 -22.73 1.10
C ALA A 44 1.39 -21.69 2.15
N ALA A 45 0.69 -20.56 2.23
CA ALA A 45 0.97 -19.54 3.24
C ALA A 45 0.76 -20.05 4.68
N ARG A 46 -0.21 -20.94 4.89
CA ARG A 46 -0.46 -21.60 6.17
C ARG A 46 0.61 -22.67 6.47
N ALA A 47 0.99 -23.46 5.48
CA ALA A 47 1.96 -24.57 5.66
C ALA A 47 3.37 -24.04 5.96
N HIS A 48 3.80 -22.96 5.34
CA HIS A 48 5.17 -22.46 5.38
C HIS A 48 5.37 -21.20 6.22
N GLY A 49 4.30 -20.43 6.46
CA GLY A 49 4.32 -19.18 7.22
C GLY A 49 3.55 -19.27 8.54
N ASN A 50 3.15 -18.10 9.06
CA ASN A 50 2.35 -18.01 10.29
C ASN A 50 0.83 -18.04 10.04
N GLY A 51 0.39 -18.37 8.82
CA GLY A 51 -1.02 -18.42 8.45
C GLY A 51 -1.68 -17.05 8.25
N VAL A 52 -0.92 -15.97 8.17
CA VAL A 52 -1.43 -14.61 7.89
C VAL A 52 -0.97 -14.18 6.50
N VAL A 53 -1.94 -13.76 5.68
CA VAL A 53 -1.68 -13.13 4.38
C VAL A 53 -2.11 -11.66 4.45
N GLU A 54 -1.28 -10.80 3.88
CA GLU A 54 -1.54 -9.36 3.84
C GLU A 54 -1.70 -8.89 2.40
N VAL A 55 -2.60 -7.92 2.19
CA VAL A 55 -2.66 -7.11 0.98
C VAL A 55 -2.21 -5.70 1.33
N THR A 56 -1.18 -5.22 0.65
CA THR A 56 -0.62 -3.89 0.95
C THR A 56 -1.45 -2.76 0.34
N ALA A 57 -1.21 -1.52 0.77
CA ALA A 57 -1.84 -0.34 0.16
C ALA A 57 -1.54 -0.19 -1.36
N ARG A 58 -0.50 -0.84 -1.87
CA ARG A 58 -0.12 -0.85 -3.29
C ARG A 58 -0.60 -2.10 -4.04
N GLY A 59 -1.35 -3.00 -3.40
CA GLY A 59 -1.88 -4.21 -4.02
C GLY A 59 -0.88 -5.37 -4.12
N SER A 60 0.17 -5.40 -3.29
CA SER A 60 1.05 -6.57 -3.21
C SER A 60 0.54 -7.55 -2.17
N LEU A 61 0.73 -8.84 -2.40
CA LEU A 61 0.58 -9.88 -1.38
C LEU A 61 1.82 -9.96 -0.51
N GLN A 62 1.64 -10.23 0.78
CA GLN A 62 2.71 -10.53 1.72
C GLN A 62 2.36 -11.78 2.53
N VAL A 63 3.35 -12.64 2.71
CA VAL A 63 3.30 -13.80 3.62
C VAL A 63 4.38 -13.64 4.66
N ARG A 64 4.06 -13.92 5.91
CA ARG A 64 4.89 -13.69 7.09
C ARG A 64 5.14 -14.99 7.86
N GLY A 65 6.08 -14.92 8.81
CA GLY A 65 6.37 -16.04 9.70
C GLY A 65 7.09 -17.20 9.02
N LEU A 66 7.65 -16.97 7.83
CA LEU A 66 8.48 -17.96 7.14
C LEU A 66 9.81 -18.17 7.89
N THR A 67 10.37 -19.35 7.78
CA THR A 67 11.72 -19.67 8.26
C THR A 67 12.71 -19.69 7.09
N PRO A 68 14.03 -19.68 7.35
CA PRO A 68 15.02 -19.89 6.28
C PRO A 68 14.83 -21.20 5.49
N GLY A 69 14.25 -22.21 6.12
CA GLY A 69 13.94 -23.49 5.47
C GLY A 69 12.63 -23.48 4.70
N SER A 70 11.59 -22.83 5.22
CA SER A 70 10.27 -22.83 4.57
C SER A 70 10.11 -21.75 3.47
N ALA A 71 10.88 -20.67 3.50
CA ALA A 71 10.77 -19.62 2.49
C ALA A 71 11.08 -20.10 1.05
N PRO A 72 12.13 -20.91 0.80
CA PRO A 72 12.34 -21.50 -0.52
C PRO A 72 11.23 -22.46 -0.95
N LEU A 73 10.67 -23.25 -0.02
CA LEU A 73 9.56 -24.17 -0.31
C LEU A 73 8.31 -23.40 -0.71
N PHE A 74 7.97 -22.35 0.01
CA PHE A 74 6.89 -21.45 -0.35
C PHE A 74 7.08 -20.84 -1.75
N ALA A 75 8.29 -20.38 -2.07
CA ALA A 75 8.59 -19.83 -3.40
C ALA A 75 8.42 -20.86 -4.52
N CYS A 76 8.85 -22.12 -4.28
CA CYS A 76 8.64 -23.23 -5.22
C CYS A 76 7.14 -23.53 -5.42
N GLU A 77 6.35 -23.55 -4.36
CA GLU A 77 4.89 -23.77 -4.47
C GLU A 77 4.21 -22.63 -5.25
N VAL A 78 4.54 -21.38 -4.97
CA VAL A 78 4.03 -20.23 -5.74
C VAL A 78 4.34 -20.37 -7.24
N ALA A 79 5.56 -20.80 -7.57
CA ALA A 79 5.94 -21.05 -8.96
C ALA A 79 5.18 -22.23 -9.57
N ALA A 80 4.99 -23.32 -8.83
CA ALA A 80 4.25 -24.51 -9.27
C ALA A 80 2.77 -24.23 -9.53
N LEU A 81 2.18 -23.23 -8.84
CA LEU A 81 0.82 -22.76 -9.10
C LEU A 81 0.70 -21.91 -10.37
N GLY A 82 1.79 -21.69 -11.10
CA GLY A 82 1.80 -20.84 -12.28
C GLY A 82 1.61 -19.35 -11.98
N ILE A 83 1.76 -18.93 -10.72
CA ILE A 83 1.64 -17.53 -10.32
C ILE A 83 2.91 -16.81 -10.77
N GLY A 84 2.84 -16.16 -11.93
CA GLY A 84 3.91 -15.31 -12.43
C GLY A 84 4.20 -14.17 -11.46
N VAL A 85 5.46 -13.98 -11.10
CA VAL A 85 5.90 -12.89 -10.24
C VAL A 85 6.96 -12.09 -10.97
N GLY A 86 6.72 -10.78 -11.12
CA GLY A 86 7.71 -9.89 -11.73
C GLY A 86 8.81 -9.53 -10.76
N ASP A 87 10.07 -9.84 -11.12
CA ASP A 87 11.25 -9.31 -10.45
C ASP A 87 11.67 -7.98 -11.09
N GLY A 88 12.24 -7.07 -10.30
CA GLY A 88 12.79 -5.81 -10.78
C GLY A 88 11.90 -4.59 -10.57
N VAL A 89 11.82 -3.71 -11.58
CA VAL A 89 11.05 -2.46 -11.50
C VAL A 89 9.55 -2.75 -11.38
N ALA A 90 8.92 -2.18 -10.36
CA ALA A 90 7.48 -2.34 -10.16
C ALA A 90 6.72 -1.57 -11.25
N VAL A 91 6.01 -2.29 -12.13
CA VAL A 91 5.07 -1.74 -13.10
C VAL A 91 3.66 -2.07 -12.64
N LEU A 92 2.92 -1.08 -12.21
CA LEU A 92 1.56 -1.21 -11.68
C LEU A 92 0.55 -0.78 -12.73
N ALA A 93 -0.50 -1.57 -12.92
CA ALA A 93 -1.68 -1.20 -13.70
C ALA A 93 -2.91 -1.12 -12.80
N GLY A 94 -4.01 -0.55 -13.29
CA GLY A 94 -5.30 -0.59 -12.61
C GLY A 94 -5.72 -2.04 -12.31
N PRO A 95 -6.62 -2.30 -11.36
CA PRO A 95 -6.91 -3.67 -10.92
C PRO A 95 -7.76 -4.50 -11.91
N LEU A 96 -8.43 -3.85 -12.86
CA LEU A 96 -9.33 -4.51 -13.82
C LEU A 96 -8.84 -4.33 -15.26
N THR A 97 -8.84 -5.44 -16.02
CA THR A 97 -8.53 -5.45 -17.46
C THR A 97 -9.71 -4.92 -18.29
N ASP A 98 -10.91 -5.36 -17.95
CA ASP A 98 -12.15 -5.12 -18.69
C ASP A 98 -13.02 -4.04 -18.07
N ASP A 99 -12.40 -3.06 -17.40
CA ASP A 99 -13.10 -1.88 -16.87
C ASP A 99 -13.87 -1.17 -18.00
N ALA A 100 -15.17 -0.99 -17.80
CA ALA A 100 -16.04 -0.36 -18.81
C ALA A 100 -15.59 1.08 -19.17
N GLY A 101 -14.93 1.78 -18.25
CA GLY A 101 -14.42 3.13 -18.45
C GLY A 101 -12.98 3.21 -18.98
N ALA A 102 -12.30 2.07 -19.19
CA ALA A 102 -10.92 2.09 -19.65
C ALA A 102 -10.80 2.56 -21.12
N ILE A 103 -9.83 3.45 -21.36
CA ILE A 103 -9.52 3.99 -22.70
C ILE A 103 -8.56 3.06 -23.45
N ILE A 104 -7.62 2.44 -22.73
CA ILE A 104 -6.65 1.49 -23.28
C ILE A 104 -6.62 0.20 -22.45
N ASP A 105 -6.06 -0.87 -23.04
CA ASP A 105 -5.64 -2.05 -22.27
C ASP A 105 -4.33 -1.76 -21.53
N GLY A 106 -4.47 -1.29 -20.30
CA GLY A 106 -3.33 -0.97 -19.43
C GLY A 106 -2.57 -2.21 -18.94
N PHE A 107 -3.19 -3.40 -18.96
CA PHE A 107 -2.51 -4.65 -18.56
C PHE A 107 -1.55 -5.13 -19.62
N THR A 108 -1.98 -5.18 -20.88
CA THR A 108 -1.10 -5.52 -21.99
C THR A 108 0.07 -4.56 -22.05
N LEU A 109 -0.17 -3.25 -21.94
CA LEU A 109 0.92 -2.27 -21.90
C LEU A 109 1.86 -2.48 -20.70
N ALA A 110 1.33 -2.75 -19.51
CA ALA A 110 2.16 -3.01 -18.33
C ALA A 110 2.98 -4.32 -18.47
N ALA A 111 2.42 -5.36 -19.10
CA ALA A 111 3.14 -6.60 -19.38
C ALA A 111 4.27 -6.37 -20.41
N ASP A 112 4.03 -5.59 -21.45
CA ASP A 112 5.04 -5.21 -22.43
C ASP A 112 6.18 -4.43 -21.81
N LEU A 113 5.84 -3.45 -20.94
CA LEU A 113 6.82 -2.69 -20.18
C LEU A 113 7.66 -3.59 -19.27
N ARG A 114 7.05 -4.51 -18.50
CA ARG A 114 7.79 -5.45 -17.65
C ARG A 114 8.77 -6.28 -18.47
N ARG A 115 8.35 -6.83 -19.61
CA ARG A 115 9.22 -7.62 -20.52
C ARG A 115 10.38 -6.79 -21.07
N ALA A 116 10.10 -5.57 -21.48
CA ALA A 116 11.10 -4.67 -22.06
C ALA A 116 12.13 -4.22 -20.99
N ILE A 117 11.66 -3.87 -19.77
CA ILE A 117 12.51 -3.48 -18.65
C ILE A 117 13.40 -4.65 -18.19
N ALA A 118 12.85 -5.87 -18.10
CA ALA A 118 13.61 -7.06 -17.72
C ALA A 118 14.76 -7.35 -18.71
N ARG A 119 14.50 -7.21 -20.01
CA ARG A 119 15.53 -7.39 -21.07
C ARG A 119 16.61 -6.32 -21.04
N ALA A 120 16.29 -5.13 -20.55
CA ALA A 120 17.24 -4.02 -20.55
C ALA A 120 18.29 -4.08 -19.42
N HIS A 121 18.11 -4.93 -18.41
CA HIS A 121 19.05 -5.15 -17.28
C HIS A 121 19.55 -3.85 -16.63
N LEU A 122 18.65 -2.88 -16.39
CA LEU A 122 19.01 -1.57 -15.86
C LEU A 122 19.34 -1.61 -14.37
N GLY A 123 20.44 -0.98 -13.97
CA GLY A 123 20.83 -0.80 -12.56
C GLY A 123 20.04 0.32 -11.88
N LEU A 124 18.77 0.09 -11.58
CA LEU A 124 17.84 1.07 -11.00
C LEU A 124 17.73 0.92 -9.47
N ALA A 125 17.37 2.01 -8.81
CA ALA A 125 17.04 1.97 -7.38
C ALA A 125 15.85 1.01 -7.11
N PRO A 126 15.86 0.23 -6.02
CA PRO A 126 14.84 -0.80 -5.74
C PRO A 126 13.40 -0.29 -5.63
N LYS A 127 13.20 1.02 -5.47
CA LYS A 127 11.89 1.66 -5.35
C LYS A 127 11.46 2.42 -6.60
N VAL A 128 12.23 2.37 -7.68
CA VAL A 128 11.79 2.92 -8.97
C VAL A 128 10.56 2.17 -9.42
N SER A 129 9.54 2.91 -9.84
CA SER A 129 8.25 2.33 -10.23
C SER A 129 7.60 3.09 -11.36
N VAL A 130 6.81 2.36 -12.15
CA VAL A 130 6.00 2.86 -13.25
C VAL A 130 4.53 2.58 -12.95
N ILE A 131 3.65 3.54 -13.21
CA ILE A 131 2.21 3.34 -13.17
C ILE A 131 1.65 3.49 -14.58
N VAL A 132 0.80 2.53 -14.97
CA VAL A 132 0.00 2.54 -16.19
C VAL A 132 -1.47 2.69 -15.77
N ASP A 133 -2.06 3.83 -16.11
CA ASP A 133 -3.45 4.16 -15.84
C ASP A 133 -4.24 4.08 -17.13
N SER A 134 -5.18 3.15 -17.20
CA SER A 134 -6.03 2.89 -18.37
C SER A 134 -7.06 4.00 -18.67
N GLY A 135 -7.17 5.03 -17.82
CA GLY A 135 -8.17 6.12 -17.94
C GLY A 135 -9.50 5.84 -17.24
N GLY A 136 -9.73 4.63 -16.75
CA GLY A 136 -10.97 4.23 -16.06
C GLY A 136 -11.12 4.77 -14.62
N PRO A 137 -12.25 4.46 -13.96
CA PRO A 137 -12.57 4.96 -12.62
C PRO A 137 -11.66 4.40 -11.52
N LEU A 138 -11.09 3.19 -11.70
CA LEU A 138 -10.18 2.56 -10.74
C LEU A 138 -8.73 2.98 -10.97
N HIS A 139 -8.50 4.28 -11.08
CA HIS A 139 -7.18 4.86 -11.31
C HIS A 139 -6.27 4.81 -10.08
N LEU A 140 -4.97 4.95 -10.32
CA LEU A 140 -3.94 4.84 -9.30
C LEU A 140 -3.35 6.20 -8.87
N ASP A 141 -4.12 7.29 -8.95
CA ASP A 141 -3.63 8.65 -8.65
C ASP A 141 -3.14 8.81 -7.20
N ALA A 142 -3.69 8.02 -6.28
CA ALA A 142 -3.26 7.99 -4.88
C ALA A 142 -1.88 7.36 -4.65
N LEU A 143 -1.31 6.66 -5.64
CA LEU A 143 -0.01 6.01 -5.52
C LEU A 143 1.09 6.89 -6.14
N SER A 144 2.20 7.05 -5.45
CA SER A 144 3.40 7.69 -6.01
C SER A 144 4.15 6.73 -6.94
N ALA A 145 4.74 7.27 -8.02
CA ALA A 145 5.61 6.54 -8.94
C ALA A 145 6.66 7.46 -9.53
N ASP A 146 7.77 6.91 -10.03
CA ASP A 146 8.78 7.66 -10.77
C ASP A 146 8.27 8.08 -12.15
N ILE A 147 7.59 7.18 -12.83
CA ILE A 147 6.96 7.44 -14.13
C ILE A 147 5.48 7.05 -14.05
N ARG A 148 4.63 7.92 -14.52
CA ARG A 148 3.19 7.65 -14.66
C ARG A 148 2.78 7.85 -16.10
N LEU A 149 2.08 6.87 -16.65
CA LEU A 149 1.32 6.95 -17.90
C LEU A 149 -0.16 7.05 -17.54
N ARG A 150 -0.87 8.04 -18.05
CA ARG A 150 -2.32 8.19 -17.90
C ARG A 150 -2.98 8.26 -19.27
N ALA A 151 -3.85 7.32 -19.55
CA ALA A 151 -4.64 7.35 -20.77
C ALA A 151 -5.67 8.49 -20.72
N VAL A 152 -5.75 9.23 -21.81
CA VAL A 152 -6.68 10.35 -22.04
C VAL A 152 -7.22 10.28 -23.45
N GLY A 153 -8.29 11.03 -23.75
CA GLY A 153 -8.98 10.99 -25.04
C GLY A 153 -10.10 9.96 -25.06
N SER A 154 -10.26 9.25 -26.16
CA SER A 154 -11.27 8.20 -26.30
C SER A 154 -10.64 6.88 -26.74
N PRO A 155 -11.35 5.73 -26.60
CA PRO A 155 -10.84 4.46 -27.11
C PRO A 155 -10.50 4.43 -28.62
N ALA A 156 -11.14 5.30 -29.42
CA ALA A 156 -10.85 5.43 -30.85
C ALA A 156 -9.63 6.32 -31.15
N ALA A 157 -9.26 7.22 -30.23
CA ALA A 157 -8.12 8.13 -30.35
C ALA A 157 -7.42 8.28 -28.98
N PRO A 158 -6.79 7.20 -28.48
CA PRO A 158 -6.14 7.23 -27.18
C PRO A 158 -4.81 7.99 -27.23
N ARG A 159 -4.51 8.71 -26.17
CA ARG A 159 -3.21 9.35 -25.92
C ARG A 159 -2.73 8.95 -24.52
N LEU A 160 -1.45 8.94 -24.30
CA LEU A 160 -0.85 8.70 -22.99
C LEU A 160 -0.15 9.96 -22.47
N GLN A 161 -0.69 10.59 -21.46
CA GLN A 161 0.03 11.63 -20.74
C GLN A 161 1.09 11.03 -19.84
N ILE A 162 2.28 11.62 -19.86
CA ILE A 162 3.42 11.20 -19.07
C ILE A 162 3.66 12.19 -17.95
N ALA A 163 3.84 11.69 -16.75
CA ALA A 163 4.32 12.46 -15.61
C ALA A 163 5.50 11.79 -14.93
N LEU A 164 6.36 12.62 -14.37
CA LEU A 164 7.46 12.21 -13.48
C LEU A 164 7.11 12.53 -12.05
N GLY A 165 7.45 11.60 -11.12
CA GLY A 165 7.28 11.81 -9.69
C GLY A 165 8.24 12.86 -9.18
N ALA A 166 7.73 13.95 -8.61
CA ALA A 166 8.53 14.87 -7.83
C ALA A 166 8.69 14.32 -6.41
N LEU A 167 9.92 14.12 -5.95
CA LEU A 167 10.18 13.89 -4.53
C LEU A 167 10.02 15.24 -3.81
N LEU A 168 9.33 15.22 -2.67
CA LEU A 168 9.46 16.33 -1.72
C LEU A 168 10.96 16.55 -1.45
N PRO A 169 11.44 17.79 -1.37
CA PRO A 169 12.83 18.05 -0.97
C PRO A 169 13.06 17.29 0.34
N ARG A 170 14.12 16.46 0.37
CA ARG A 170 14.60 15.92 1.65
C ARG A 170 14.86 17.13 2.53
N PRO A 171 14.36 17.17 3.78
CA PRO A 171 14.87 18.15 4.71
C PRO A 171 16.40 17.95 4.69
N GLU A 172 17.13 19.01 4.42
CA GLU A 172 18.59 18.99 4.48
C GLU A 172 18.95 18.37 5.83
N GLN A 173 19.72 17.28 5.81
CA GLN A 173 20.29 16.74 7.01
C GLN A 173 21.27 17.82 7.50
N GLY A 174 20.76 18.68 8.38
CA GLY A 174 21.60 19.58 9.13
C GLY A 174 22.69 18.72 9.76
N GLY A 175 23.94 19.07 9.48
CA GLY A 175 25.12 18.37 9.96
C GLY A 175 25.12 18.28 11.50
N GLY A 176 24.50 17.24 12.02
CA GLY A 176 24.56 16.81 13.39
C GLY A 176 25.59 15.69 13.47
N SER A 177 26.70 15.98 14.13
CA SER A 177 27.76 15.02 14.45
C SER A 177 27.15 13.71 14.97
N GLU A 178 27.57 12.60 14.38
CA GLU A 178 27.29 11.26 14.91
C GLU A 178 27.87 11.17 16.33
N ALA A 179 26.98 11.19 17.33
CA ALA A 179 27.36 10.75 18.67
C ALA A 179 27.56 9.22 18.62
N PRO A 180 28.66 8.67 19.17
CA PRO A 180 28.93 7.26 19.15
C PRO A 180 27.86 6.51 19.94
N LEU A 181 27.28 5.47 19.33
CA LEU A 181 26.37 4.52 19.99
C LEU A 181 27.15 3.78 21.09
N LEU A 182 26.91 4.13 22.33
CA LEU A 182 27.34 3.35 23.48
C LEU A 182 26.58 2.00 23.48
N PRO A 183 27.26 0.88 23.78
CA PRO A 183 26.61 -0.42 23.88
C PRO A 183 25.65 -0.44 25.07
N LEU A 184 24.46 -1.02 24.85
CA LEU A 184 23.45 -1.27 25.90
C LEU A 184 24.03 -2.22 26.94
N PRO A 185 23.89 -1.94 28.25
CA PRO A 185 24.28 -2.87 29.28
C PRO A 185 23.35 -4.09 29.28
N LEU A 186 23.94 -5.26 29.43
CA LEU A 186 23.27 -6.53 29.70
C LEU A 186 22.48 -6.46 31.00
N ALA A 187 21.32 -7.12 31.00
CA ALA A 187 20.41 -7.22 32.12
C ALA A 187 21.10 -7.64 33.41
N GLY A 188 20.98 -6.80 34.41
CA GLY A 188 21.29 -7.10 35.81
C GLY A 188 19.99 -7.10 36.60
N GLU A 189 19.82 -8.15 37.38
CA GLU A 189 18.69 -8.39 38.30
C GLU A 189 18.54 -7.31 39.37
N GLY A 190 17.30 -6.99 39.72
CA GLY A 190 16.99 -6.70 41.07
C GLY A 190 16.37 -5.36 41.47
N ARG A 191 15.21 -5.51 42.04
CA ARG A 191 14.55 -4.76 43.13
C ARG A 191 13.40 -3.85 42.75
N GLY A 192 12.24 -4.24 43.33
CA GLY A 192 10.94 -3.59 43.24
C GLY A 192 10.97 -2.09 43.60
N GLY A 193 10.34 -1.35 42.72
CA GLY A 193 9.95 0.03 42.96
C GLY A 193 8.53 0.19 42.42
N GLY A 194 7.60 0.53 43.33
CA GLY A 194 6.17 0.61 43.09
C GLY A 194 5.81 1.48 41.91
N ALA A 195 5.00 0.92 41.03
CA ALA A 195 4.42 1.62 39.88
C ALA A 195 3.51 2.76 40.40
N ARG A 196 3.94 4.00 40.21
CA ARG A 196 3.06 5.17 40.28
C ARG A 196 2.02 5.07 39.17
N PRO A 197 0.72 5.19 39.42
CA PRO A 197 -0.29 5.22 38.36
C PRO A 197 -0.10 6.49 37.53
N LEU A 198 0.11 6.32 36.22
CA LEU A 198 0.10 7.40 35.25
C LEU A 198 -1.32 7.98 35.16
N ARG A 199 -1.65 8.95 35.99
CA ARG A 199 -2.85 9.80 35.88
C ARG A 199 -2.47 11.04 35.07
N GLY A 200 -2.56 10.93 33.72
CA GLY A 200 -2.48 12.05 32.80
C GLY A 200 -3.68 12.01 31.89
N THR A 201 -4.76 12.72 32.23
CA THR A 201 -5.78 13.08 31.24
C THR A 201 -5.19 14.13 30.31
N CYS A 202 -5.36 13.97 28.99
CA CYS A 202 -4.98 14.99 28.00
C CYS A 202 -5.89 16.25 28.18
N ARG A 203 -5.59 17.07 29.18
CA ARG A 203 -6.30 18.32 29.47
C ARG A 203 -5.54 19.47 28.86
N GLU A 204 -5.78 19.77 27.57
CA GLU A 204 -5.43 21.06 26.96
C GLU A 204 -6.36 21.37 25.80
N ALA A 205 -6.48 22.67 25.44
CA ALA A 205 -7.41 23.20 24.46
C ALA A 205 -7.47 22.37 23.16
N VAL A 206 -8.68 22.09 22.74
CA VAL A 206 -8.98 21.25 21.58
C VAL A 206 -8.90 22.12 20.34
N ASP A 207 -7.72 22.20 19.70
CA ASP A 207 -7.64 22.69 18.34
C ASP A 207 -8.40 21.76 17.38
N PRO A 208 -9.18 22.28 16.43
CA PRO A 208 -9.92 21.45 15.49
C PRO A 208 -8.97 20.52 14.71
N ILE A 209 -9.38 19.27 14.51
CA ILE A 209 -8.66 18.33 13.66
C ILE A 209 -8.87 18.78 12.21
N ALA A 210 -7.80 19.29 11.58
CA ALA A 210 -7.83 19.59 10.16
C ALA A 210 -8.06 18.30 9.36
N ASN A 211 -8.86 18.37 8.29
CA ASN A 211 -8.95 17.27 7.35
C ASN A 211 -7.53 16.95 6.85
N PRO A 212 -7.08 15.69 6.90
CA PRO A 212 -5.79 15.33 6.35
C PRO A 212 -5.76 15.69 4.87
N PRO A 213 -4.62 16.18 4.35
CA PRO A 213 -4.49 16.43 2.92
C PRO A 213 -4.75 15.14 2.15
N PRO A 214 -5.27 15.22 0.91
CA PRO A 214 -5.52 14.05 0.08
C PRO A 214 -4.24 13.21 -0.03
N ARG A 215 -4.39 11.90 -0.01
CA ARG A 215 -3.31 10.91 -0.01
C ARG A 215 -2.36 11.16 -1.18
N GLY A 216 -1.12 11.59 -0.90
CA GLY A 216 -0.04 11.70 -1.85
C GLY A 216 1.27 11.55 -1.11
N GLU A 217 1.88 10.36 -1.16
CA GLU A 217 3.26 10.16 -0.75
C GLU A 217 4.18 10.73 -1.83
N GLY A 218 4.45 12.02 -1.79
CA GLY A 218 5.35 12.68 -2.73
C GLY A 218 4.78 14.00 -3.23
N GLY A 219 5.63 14.89 -3.73
CA GLY A 219 5.21 16.11 -4.40
C GLY A 219 4.30 15.82 -5.60
N SER A 220 3.52 16.79 -6.03
CA SER A 220 2.67 16.66 -7.21
C SER A 220 3.48 16.18 -8.42
N PRO A 221 2.94 15.25 -9.23
CA PRO A 221 3.64 14.77 -10.42
C PRO A 221 3.85 15.92 -11.41
N VAL A 222 5.01 15.94 -12.05
CA VAL A 222 5.34 16.91 -13.10
C VAL A 222 4.97 16.31 -14.45
N TRP A 223 3.97 16.89 -15.10
CA TRP A 223 3.47 16.44 -16.38
C TRP A 223 4.36 16.93 -17.52
N LEU A 224 4.88 16.00 -18.32
CA LEU A 224 5.71 16.30 -19.48
C LEU A 224 4.86 16.62 -20.72
N GLY A 225 3.73 15.97 -20.90
CA GLY A 225 2.90 16.06 -22.09
C GLY A 225 2.32 14.73 -22.47
N ALA A 226 2.06 14.48 -23.76
CA ALA A 226 1.43 13.26 -24.25
C ALA A 226 2.20 12.62 -25.41
N ILE A 227 2.03 11.30 -25.55
CA ILE A 227 2.55 10.46 -26.63
C ILE A 227 1.46 9.58 -27.18
N ALA A 228 1.69 8.97 -28.35
CA ALA A 228 0.87 7.87 -28.83
C ALA A 228 1.13 6.58 -28.01
N PRO A 229 0.13 5.71 -27.83
CA PRO A 229 0.31 4.47 -27.04
C PRO A 229 1.44 3.57 -27.53
N GLU A 230 1.69 3.53 -28.83
CA GLU A 230 2.73 2.73 -29.47
C GLU A 230 4.15 3.17 -29.08
N GLN A 231 4.32 4.42 -28.71
CA GLN A 231 5.60 5.00 -28.28
C GLN A 231 5.92 4.67 -26.81
N ALA A 232 4.92 4.26 -26.01
CA ALA A 232 5.00 4.15 -24.56
C ALA A 232 6.18 3.33 -24.07
N THR A 233 6.39 2.15 -24.66
CA THR A 233 7.49 1.25 -24.22
C THR A 233 8.86 1.88 -24.48
N ASN A 234 9.06 2.50 -25.64
CA ASN A 234 10.34 3.12 -26.00
C ASN A 234 10.62 4.34 -25.12
N VAL A 235 9.63 5.20 -24.90
CA VAL A 235 9.76 6.41 -24.06
C VAL A 235 10.02 6.04 -22.60
N VAL A 236 9.26 5.10 -22.04
CA VAL A 236 9.48 4.67 -20.64
C VAL A 236 10.85 4.03 -20.48
N LEU A 237 11.30 3.17 -21.39
CA LEU A 237 12.65 2.60 -21.36
C LEU A 237 13.72 3.67 -21.47
N GLY A 238 13.55 4.64 -22.34
CA GLY A 238 14.46 5.79 -22.47
C GLY A 238 14.58 6.57 -21.17
N LEU A 239 13.46 6.93 -20.55
CA LEU A 239 13.43 7.60 -19.25
C LEU A 239 14.11 6.77 -18.14
N LEU A 240 13.85 5.46 -18.09
CA LEU A 240 14.49 4.56 -17.11
C LEU A 240 16.02 4.45 -17.34
N LYS A 241 16.48 4.41 -18.59
CA LYS A 241 17.91 4.46 -18.92
C LYS A 241 18.55 5.77 -18.46
N GLU A 242 17.88 6.89 -18.66
CA GLU A 242 18.32 8.21 -18.18
C GLU A 242 18.40 8.27 -16.65
N ILE A 243 17.47 7.63 -15.94
CA ILE A 243 17.54 7.50 -14.47
C ILE A 243 18.73 6.61 -14.07
N ALA A 244 18.88 5.44 -14.71
CA ALA A 244 19.97 4.50 -14.41
C ALA A 244 21.37 5.12 -14.63
N ALA A 245 21.53 5.92 -15.69
CA ALA A 245 22.78 6.62 -15.99
C ALA A 245 23.24 7.59 -14.90
N ARG A 246 22.36 8.00 -13.98
CA ARG A 246 22.66 8.87 -12.83
C ARG A 246 23.08 8.11 -11.58
N GLY A 247 23.12 6.80 -11.68
CA GLY A 247 23.56 5.93 -10.58
C GLY A 247 22.46 5.12 -9.92
N PRO A 248 22.84 4.10 -9.12
CA PRO A 248 21.93 3.07 -8.61
C PRO A 248 20.97 3.57 -7.53
N ALA A 249 21.09 4.81 -7.05
CA ALA A 249 20.18 5.43 -6.10
C ALA A 249 19.29 6.51 -6.72
N ALA A 250 19.47 6.82 -8.01
CA ALA A 250 18.78 7.91 -8.70
C ALA A 250 17.28 7.62 -8.88
N ARG A 251 16.50 8.69 -8.92
CA ARG A 251 15.04 8.69 -9.11
C ARG A 251 14.65 9.64 -10.25
N ALA A 252 13.41 9.57 -10.69
CA ALA A 252 12.88 10.46 -11.73
C ALA A 252 13.06 11.95 -11.39
N ALA A 253 12.94 12.33 -10.12
CA ALA A 253 13.16 13.71 -9.69
C ALA A 253 14.61 14.20 -9.89
N ASP A 254 15.59 13.31 -9.76
CA ASP A 254 17.00 13.64 -9.99
C ASP A 254 17.25 13.87 -11.49
N MET A 255 16.65 13.03 -12.33
CA MET A 255 16.68 13.20 -13.80
C MET A 255 16.00 14.51 -14.21
N LEU A 256 14.79 14.77 -13.70
CA LEU A 256 14.04 15.99 -14.01
C LEU A 256 14.80 17.26 -13.62
N ARG A 257 15.44 17.26 -12.46
CA ARG A 257 16.24 18.37 -11.96
C ARG A 257 17.47 18.64 -12.84
N ALA A 258 18.11 17.57 -13.33
CA ALA A 258 19.31 17.67 -14.16
C ALA A 258 19.04 18.05 -15.62
N ARG A 259 17.92 17.60 -16.21
CA ARG A 259 17.63 17.77 -17.63
C ARG A 259 16.66 18.91 -17.91
N GLY A 260 15.71 19.15 -17.00
CA GLY A 260 14.58 20.03 -17.24
C GLY A 260 13.50 19.42 -18.13
N ILE A 261 12.32 20.03 -18.10
CA ILE A 261 11.13 19.53 -18.80
C ILE A 261 11.31 19.57 -20.32
N GLU A 262 11.76 20.71 -20.86
CA GLU A 262 11.83 20.92 -22.31
C GLU A 262 12.88 20.00 -22.98
N ALA A 263 14.02 19.77 -22.34
CA ALA A 263 15.01 18.84 -22.86
C ALA A 263 14.51 17.39 -22.87
N LEU A 264 13.69 16.99 -21.88
CA LEU A 264 13.05 15.67 -21.86
C LEU A 264 11.97 15.56 -22.92
N ARG A 265 11.13 16.58 -23.12
CA ARG A 265 10.15 16.63 -24.20
C ARG A 265 10.78 16.43 -25.56
N SER A 266 11.81 17.21 -25.85
CA SER A 266 12.54 17.13 -27.13
C SER A 266 13.24 15.78 -27.32
N ALA A 267 13.88 15.23 -26.27
CA ALA A 267 14.60 13.96 -26.36
C ALA A 267 13.70 12.73 -26.62
N PHE A 268 12.44 12.79 -26.21
CA PHE A 268 11.50 11.68 -26.30
C PHE A 268 10.27 11.96 -27.18
N ASP A 269 10.29 13.04 -27.95
CA ASP A 269 9.21 13.47 -28.83
C ASP A 269 7.85 13.52 -28.12
N ILE A 270 7.84 14.13 -26.93
CA ILE A 270 6.65 14.30 -26.10
C ILE A 270 5.96 15.60 -26.48
N GLU A 271 4.75 15.50 -27.02
CA GLU A 271 3.93 16.66 -27.36
C GLU A 271 3.50 17.40 -26.09
N PRO A 272 3.77 18.71 -25.95
CA PRO A 272 3.28 19.48 -24.82
C PRO A 272 1.76 19.43 -24.70
N LEU A 273 1.28 19.04 -23.52
CA LEU A 273 -0.15 19.04 -23.20
C LEU A 273 -0.33 19.52 -21.75
N PRO A 274 -1.38 20.29 -21.45
CA PRO A 274 -1.68 20.71 -20.09
C PRO A 274 -1.83 19.52 -19.14
N ALA A 275 -1.49 19.73 -17.85
CA ALA A 275 -1.73 18.71 -16.83
C ALA A 275 -3.22 18.31 -16.83
N PRO A 276 -3.53 17.02 -16.69
CA PRO A 276 -4.92 16.58 -16.70
C PRO A 276 -5.62 17.04 -15.41
N ALA A 277 -6.91 17.30 -15.52
CA ALA A 277 -7.72 17.66 -14.35
C ALA A 277 -7.63 16.58 -13.25
N PRO A 278 -7.61 16.98 -11.96
CA PRO A 278 -7.72 16.05 -10.85
C PRO A 278 -9.00 15.23 -10.96
N ARG A 279 -8.93 13.96 -10.58
CA ARG A 279 -10.08 13.06 -10.51
C ARG A 279 -10.50 12.83 -9.05
N PRO A 280 -11.79 12.56 -8.78
CA PRO A 280 -12.22 12.07 -7.48
C PRO A 280 -11.41 10.83 -7.08
N PRO A 281 -11.15 10.59 -5.78
CA PRO A 281 -10.46 9.38 -5.34
C PRO A 281 -11.13 8.11 -5.88
N ALA A 282 -10.33 7.17 -6.43
CA ALA A 282 -10.85 5.89 -6.88
C ALA A 282 -11.35 5.08 -5.68
N GLU A 283 -12.55 4.52 -5.78
CA GLU A 283 -13.12 3.63 -4.78
C GLU A 283 -12.95 2.17 -5.24
N MET A 284 -12.10 1.43 -4.52
CA MET A 284 -11.78 0.04 -4.87
C MET A 284 -12.79 -0.96 -4.28
N VAL A 285 -13.50 -0.60 -3.20
CA VAL A 285 -14.47 -1.47 -2.53
C VAL A 285 -15.85 -1.31 -3.17
N GLY A 286 -16.53 -2.43 -3.40
CA GLY A 286 -17.86 -2.44 -3.96
C GLY A 286 -17.93 -3.11 -5.33
N ARG A 287 -18.96 -2.77 -6.10
CA ARG A 287 -19.25 -3.39 -7.40
C ARG A 287 -18.74 -2.55 -8.55
N HIS A 288 -18.06 -3.19 -9.49
CA HIS A 288 -17.52 -2.55 -10.68
C HIS A 288 -18.00 -3.31 -11.92
N PHE A 289 -18.58 -2.60 -12.86
CA PHE A 289 -19.11 -3.18 -14.11
C PHE A 289 -17.97 -3.48 -15.10
N LEU A 290 -18.00 -4.67 -15.66
CA LEU A 290 -17.07 -5.10 -16.70
C LEU A 290 -17.76 -5.01 -18.08
N ARG A 291 -16.97 -4.91 -19.14
CA ARG A 291 -17.48 -4.77 -20.51
C ARG A 291 -18.31 -5.96 -20.98
N ASP A 292 -18.05 -7.16 -20.45
CA ASP A 292 -18.79 -8.38 -20.77
C ASP A 292 -20.11 -8.52 -20.00
N GLY A 293 -20.52 -7.50 -19.23
CA GLY A 293 -21.73 -7.50 -18.43
C GLY A 293 -21.59 -8.21 -17.07
N SER A 294 -20.49 -8.86 -16.79
CA SER A 294 -20.17 -9.37 -15.45
C SER A 294 -19.71 -8.26 -14.51
N LEU A 295 -19.48 -8.59 -13.27
CA LEU A 295 -19.02 -7.66 -12.23
C LEU A 295 -17.64 -8.06 -11.71
N ALA A 296 -16.89 -7.07 -11.25
CA ALA A 296 -15.85 -7.27 -10.27
C ALA A 296 -16.35 -6.77 -8.90
N LEU A 297 -16.09 -7.53 -7.85
CA LEU A 297 -16.42 -7.19 -6.48
C LEU A 297 -15.15 -6.91 -5.70
N GLY A 298 -14.94 -5.65 -5.30
CA GLY A 298 -13.82 -5.23 -4.47
C GLY A 298 -14.10 -5.42 -2.99
N LEU A 299 -13.30 -6.22 -2.30
CA LEU A 299 -13.41 -6.54 -0.88
C LEU A 299 -12.14 -6.10 -0.17
N ALA A 300 -12.22 -5.20 0.81
CA ALA A 300 -11.03 -4.83 1.57
C ALA A 300 -10.78 -5.79 2.75
N LEU A 301 -9.49 -6.02 3.01
CA LEU A 301 -9.05 -6.69 4.22
C LEU A 301 -9.00 -5.67 5.36
N ALA A 302 -9.67 -5.95 6.48
CA ALA A 302 -9.57 -5.11 7.66
C ALA A 302 -8.10 -4.94 8.06
N PHE A 303 -7.64 -3.70 8.09
CA PHE A 303 -6.24 -3.35 8.38
C PHE A 303 -5.20 -4.02 7.47
N GLY A 304 -5.64 -4.53 6.31
CA GLY A 304 -4.78 -5.09 5.26
C GLY A 304 -4.31 -6.53 5.50
N HIS A 305 -4.94 -7.30 6.36
CA HIS A 305 -4.58 -8.69 6.60
C HIS A 305 -5.81 -9.58 6.85
N ALA A 306 -5.65 -10.88 6.60
CA ALA A 306 -6.62 -11.89 7.01
C ALA A 306 -5.92 -13.23 7.28
N PRO A 307 -6.53 -14.13 8.08
CA PRO A 307 -6.10 -15.50 8.17
C PRO A 307 -6.14 -16.20 6.81
N ALA A 308 -5.15 -17.03 6.52
CA ALA A 308 -5.09 -17.79 5.26
C ALA A 308 -6.32 -18.70 5.09
N ASP A 309 -6.86 -19.26 6.18
CA ASP A 309 -8.07 -20.09 6.14
C ASP A 309 -9.30 -19.26 5.71
N ALA A 310 -9.48 -18.06 6.23
CA ALA A 310 -10.59 -17.18 5.82
C ALA A 310 -10.46 -16.75 4.35
N LEU A 311 -9.23 -16.55 3.86
CA LEU A 311 -8.96 -16.26 2.46
C LEU A 311 -9.20 -17.47 1.55
N ALA A 312 -8.85 -18.68 1.99
CA ALA A 312 -9.14 -19.91 1.26
C ALA A 312 -10.65 -20.16 1.19
N GLU A 313 -11.38 -19.91 2.27
CA GLU A 313 -12.84 -19.98 2.29
C GLU A 313 -13.47 -18.93 1.37
N LEU A 314 -12.97 -17.69 1.37
CA LEU A 314 -13.39 -16.67 0.40
C LEU A 314 -13.16 -17.14 -1.04
N GLY A 315 -12.02 -17.79 -1.33
CA GLY A 315 -11.73 -18.39 -2.63
C GLY A 315 -12.75 -19.44 -3.04
N SER A 316 -13.14 -20.32 -2.09
CA SER A 316 -14.14 -21.37 -2.30
C SER A 316 -15.53 -20.77 -2.56
N ILE A 317 -15.94 -19.76 -1.78
CA ILE A 317 -17.18 -19.02 -1.97
C ILE A 317 -17.18 -18.30 -3.33
N ALA A 318 -16.06 -17.67 -3.69
CA ALA A 318 -15.91 -17.00 -4.98
C ALA A 318 -16.10 -17.97 -6.16
N ALA A 319 -15.51 -19.18 -6.08
CA ALA A 319 -15.71 -20.25 -7.06
C ALA A 319 -17.18 -20.70 -7.14
N ALA A 320 -17.82 -20.95 -6.00
CA ALA A 320 -19.23 -21.32 -5.93
C ALA A 320 -20.16 -20.26 -6.55
N HIS A 321 -19.80 -18.98 -6.41
CA HIS A 321 -20.51 -17.85 -7.03
C HIS A 321 -20.01 -17.50 -8.44
N ARG A 322 -19.20 -18.39 -9.05
CA ARG A 322 -18.71 -18.29 -10.43
C ARG A 322 -17.84 -17.06 -10.70
N ALA A 323 -17.10 -16.57 -9.72
CA ALA A 323 -16.03 -15.62 -9.97
C ALA A 323 -14.96 -16.31 -10.84
N ARG A 324 -14.49 -15.63 -11.90
CA ARG A 324 -13.47 -16.19 -12.81
C ARG A 324 -12.09 -16.15 -12.18
N SER A 325 -11.79 -15.09 -11.45
CA SER A 325 -10.45 -14.90 -10.88
C SER A 325 -10.44 -13.94 -9.70
N ILE A 326 -9.35 -13.98 -8.95
CA ILE A 326 -9.08 -13.15 -7.77
C ILE A 326 -7.77 -12.41 -7.99
N ARG A 327 -7.73 -11.11 -7.69
CA ARG A 327 -6.54 -10.27 -7.82
C ARG A 327 -6.37 -9.35 -6.62
N PRO A 328 -5.15 -9.24 -6.04
CA PRO A 328 -4.87 -8.18 -5.09
C PRO A 328 -4.85 -6.83 -5.81
N ALA A 329 -5.41 -5.83 -5.15
CA ALA A 329 -5.57 -4.48 -5.66
C ALA A 329 -5.07 -3.44 -4.63
N PRO A 330 -4.78 -2.21 -5.06
CA PRO A 330 -4.49 -1.12 -4.14
C PRO A 330 -5.56 -0.95 -3.06
N ASP A 331 -5.23 -0.19 -2.03
CA ASP A 331 -6.08 0.08 -0.86
C ASP A 331 -6.44 -1.17 -0.03
N ARG A 332 -5.55 -2.21 -0.06
CA ARG A 332 -5.71 -3.46 0.71
C ARG A 332 -6.94 -4.27 0.29
N VAL A 333 -7.25 -4.26 -1.01
CA VAL A 333 -8.44 -4.86 -1.60
C VAL A 333 -8.07 -6.16 -2.34
N LEU A 334 -8.99 -7.12 -2.32
CA LEU A 334 -9.05 -8.22 -3.27
C LEU A 334 -10.21 -7.97 -4.23
N MET A 335 -9.94 -8.07 -5.53
CA MET A 335 -10.95 -8.03 -6.57
C MET A 335 -11.37 -9.45 -6.93
N LEU A 336 -12.64 -9.78 -6.75
CA LEU A 336 -13.27 -11.00 -7.26
C LEU A 336 -13.86 -10.67 -8.63
N ILE A 337 -13.25 -11.16 -9.70
CA ILE A 337 -13.48 -10.68 -11.07
C ILE A 337 -14.36 -11.68 -11.84
N GLY A 338 -15.27 -11.17 -12.67
CA GLY A 338 -16.11 -11.98 -13.54
C GLY A 338 -17.29 -12.64 -12.82
N VAL A 339 -17.79 -12.01 -11.76
CA VAL A 339 -18.96 -12.48 -11.00
C VAL A 339 -20.24 -12.19 -11.78
N PRO A 340 -21.12 -13.18 -12.00
CA PRO A 340 -22.44 -12.93 -12.58
C PRO A 340 -23.24 -11.94 -11.72
N PRO A 341 -23.97 -10.97 -12.31
CA PRO A 341 -24.69 -9.94 -11.53
C PRO A 341 -25.64 -10.50 -10.48
N GLY A 342 -26.32 -11.61 -10.77
CA GLY A 342 -27.25 -12.28 -9.84
C GLY A 342 -26.56 -12.87 -8.60
N ASN A 343 -25.25 -13.13 -8.66
CA ASN A 343 -24.48 -13.73 -7.55
C ASN A 343 -23.77 -12.69 -6.68
N ALA A 344 -23.68 -11.44 -7.13
CA ALA A 344 -22.84 -10.43 -6.47
C ALA A 344 -23.31 -10.08 -5.04
N SER A 345 -24.62 -10.06 -4.78
CA SER A 345 -25.17 -9.73 -3.45
C SER A 345 -24.91 -10.83 -2.44
N SER A 346 -25.17 -12.10 -2.83
CA SER A 346 -24.95 -13.26 -1.95
C SER A 346 -23.47 -13.47 -1.68
N LEU A 347 -22.59 -13.26 -2.68
CA LEU A 347 -21.16 -13.32 -2.52
C LEU A 347 -20.65 -12.23 -1.55
N ALA A 348 -21.14 -10.99 -1.69
CA ALA A 348 -20.78 -9.90 -0.78
C ALA A 348 -21.21 -10.21 0.67
N ALA A 349 -22.45 -10.70 0.88
CA ALA A 349 -22.94 -11.08 2.21
C ALA A 349 -22.11 -12.21 2.84
N ALA A 350 -21.75 -13.24 2.07
CA ALA A 350 -20.90 -14.31 2.55
C ALA A 350 -19.47 -13.82 2.90
N ALA A 351 -18.90 -12.94 2.10
CA ALA A 351 -17.59 -12.32 2.38
C ALA A 351 -17.64 -11.45 3.65
N GLU A 352 -18.74 -10.71 3.88
CA GLU A 352 -18.92 -9.90 5.09
C GLU A 352 -18.98 -10.78 6.35
N GLN A 353 -19.63 -11.94 6.29
CA GLN A 353 -19.65 -12.91 7.40
C GLN A 353 -18.26 -13.45 7.73
N LEU A 354 -17.36 -13.55 6.75
CA LEU A 354 -15.93 -13.88 6.96
C LEU A 354 -15.11 -12.69 7.48
N GLY A 355 -15.72 -11.52 7.70
CA GLY A 355 -15.04 -10.33 8.23
C GLY A 355 -14.43 -9.40 7.19
N PHE A 356 -14.60 -9.67 5.89
CA PHE A 356 -14.15 -8.75 4.84
C PHE A 356 -15.00 -7.48 4.82
N VAL A 357 -14.41 -6.41 4.31
CA VAL A 357 -15.09 -5.12 4.18
C VAL A 357 -15.70 -5.02 2.79
N VAL A 358 -17.02 -4.94 2.74
CA VAL A 358 -17.81 -4.92 1.49
C VAL A 358 -18.37 -3.54 1.16
N ALA A 359 -18.30 -2.59 2.10
CA ALA A 359 -18.85 -1.25 1.95
C ALA A 359 -17.79 -0.18 2.06
N ALA A 360 -17.84 0.83 1.17
CA ALA A 360 -16.92 1.97 1.16
C ALA A 360 -16.94 2.76 2.47
N ALA A 361 -18.10 2.82 3.14
CA ALA A 361 -18.30 3.57 4.38
C ALA A 361 -17.85 2.84 5.65
N ASP A 362 -17.37 1.59 5.55
CA ASP A 362 -16.96 0.80 6.72
C ASP A 362 -15.89 1.53 7.55
N PRO A 363 -16.09 1.70 8.87
CA PRO A 363 -15.18 2.46 9.73
C PRO A 363 -13.78 1.85 9.83
N ARG A 364 -13.63 0.54 9.60
CA ARG A 364 -12.30 -0.13 9.56
C ARG A 364 -11.40 0.43 8.47
N ARG A 365 -11.95 0.98 7.39
CA ARG A 365 -11.20 1.65 6.32
C ARG A 365 -10.62 3.01 6.70
N ARG A 366 -11.11 3.59 7.79
CA ARG A 366 -10.62 4.87 8.32
C ARG A 366 -9.33 4.74 9.11
N ILE A 367 -8.88 3.50 9.37
CA ILE A 367 -7.70 3.22 10.17
C ILE A 367 -6.61 2.58 9.30
N ALA A 368 -5.44 3.21 9.29
CA ALA A 368 -4.23 2.56 8.84
C ALA A 368 -3.51 1.95 10.04
N ALA A 369 -3.25 0.65 10.04
CA ALA A 369 -2.50 -0.02 11.08
C ALA A 369 -1.36 -0.86 10.49
N CYS A 370 -0.20 -0.84 11.15
CA CYS A 370 0.88 -1.78 10.87
C CYS A 370 0.68 -3.07 11.69
N PRO A 371 1.45 -4.14 11.45
CA PRO A 371 1.35 -5.35 12.28
C PRO A 371 1.54 -5.09 13.79
N GLY A 372 2.49 -4.20 14.16
CA GLY A 372 2.80 -3.97 15.57
C GLY A 372 3.46 -5.16 16.25
N ALA A 373 3.53 -5.15 17.56
CA ALA A 373 3.97 -6.28 18.37
C ALA A 373 2.87 -7.37 18.40
N PRO A 374 3.20 -8.66 18.52
CA PRO A 374 4.56 -9.22 18.49
C PRO A 374 5.12 -9.43 17.07
N ALA A 375 4.32 -9.26 16.01
CA ALA A 375 4.67 -9.55 14.63
C ALA A 375 5.78 -8.65 14.06
N CYS A 376 6.08 -7.53 14.69
CA CYS A 376 7.16 -6.63 14.31
C CYS A 376 8.12 -6.41 15.47
N ALA A 377 9.41 -6.79 15.29
CA ALA A 377 10.44 -6.62 16.31
C ALA A 377 10.65 -5.17 16.79
N SER A 378 10.22 -4.18 15.98
CA SER A 378 10.27 -2.76 16.34
C SER A 378 8.98 -2.26 17.00
N GLY A 379 7.95 -3.10 17.12
CA GLY A 379 6.65 -2.72 17.67
C GLY A 379 6.65 -2.77 19.20
N TYR A 380 6.05 -1.78 19.83
CA TYR A 380 5.79 -1.73 21.27
C TYR A 380 4.33 -2.08 21.62
N ILE A 381 3.41 -1.93 20.66
CA ILE A 381 1.98 -2.17 20.85
C ILE A 381 1.44 -3.09 19.74
N ASP A 382 0.39 -3.84 20.06
CA ASP A 382 -0.40 -4.60 19.07
C ASP A 382 -1.30 -3.63 18.29
N ALA A 383 -0.76 -3.09 17.20
CA ALA A 383 -1.41 -2.02 16.47
C ALA A 383 -2.71 -2.49 15.80
N ARG A 384 -2.81 -3.75 15.35
CA ARG A 384 -4.01 -4.29 14.70
C ARG A 384 -5.14 -4.52 15.69
N ARG A 385 -4.83 -5.06 16.87
CA ARG A 385 -5.82 -5.24 17.94
C ARG A 385 -6.36 -3.89 18.42
N ILE A 386 -5.49 -2.90 18.58
CA ILE A 386 -5.89 -1.53 18.92
C ILE A 386 -6.77 -0.94 17.81
N ALA A 387 -6.38 -1.09 16.54
CA ALA A 387 -7.18 -0.60 15.42
C ALA A 387 -8.59 -1.22 15.39
N ALA A 388 -8.71 -2.51 15.65
CA ALA A 388 -9.99 -3.19 15.73
C ALA A 388 -10.88 -2.63 16.86
N ALA A 389 -10.30 -2.34 18.02
CA ALA A 389 -11.01 -1.75 19.15
C ALA A 389 -11.43 -0.29 18.89
N LEU A 390 -10.67 0.44 18.05
CA LEU A 390 -10.98 1.83 17.70
C LEU A 390 -12.00 1.98 16.57
N ALA A 391 -12.14 0.98 15.69
CA ALA A 391 -12.97 1.10 14.50
C ALA A 391 -14.43 1.53 14.77
N PRO A 392 -15.13 1.01 15.79
CA PRO A 392 -16.49 1.47 16.09
C PRO A 392 -16.61 2.97 16.39
N GLN A 393 -15.55 3.59 16.92
CA GLN A 393 -15.53 5.02 17.27
C GLN A 393 -15.44 5.94 16.03
N LEU A 394 -15.17 5.36 14.85
CA LEU A 394 -15.02 6.10 13.59
C LEU A 394 -16.24 5.97 12.68
N ALA A 395 -17.32 5.36 13.16
CA ALA A 395 -18.58 5.28 12.42
C ALA A 395 -19.12 6.69 12.16
N GLY A 396 -19.57 6.97 10.94
CA GLY A 396 -20.10 8.28 10.56
C GLY A 396 -19.07 9.34 10.13
N LEU A 397 -17.78 9.14 10.38
CA LEU A 397 -16.74 10.08 9.94
C LEU A 397 -16.62 10.13 8.40
N ARG A 398 -16.18 11.27 7.88
CA ARG A 398 -15.96 11.48 6.44
C ARG A 398 -14.85 10.59 5.87
N SER A 399 -14.75 10.49 4.54
CA SER A 399 -13.80 9.61 3.83
C SER A 399 -12.32 9.93 4.10
N GLY A 400 -11.46 8.91 4.02
CA GLY A 400 -10.00 9.01 4.22
C GLY A 400 -9.51 8.33 5.50
N ILE A 401 -8.18 8.26 5.67
CA ILE A 401 -7.58 7.73 6.90
C ILE A 401 -7.65 8.80 7.98
N ALA A 402 -8.52 8.58 8.96
CA ALA A 402 -8.67 9.45 10.12
C ALA A 402 -7.65 9.10 11.22
N VAL A 403 -7.38 7.79 11.41
CA VAL A 403 -6.50 7.30 12.46
C VAL A 403 -5.38 6.46 11.89
N HIS A 404 -4.16 6.73 12.32
CA HIS A 404 -3.00 5.88 12.07
C HIS A 404 -2.57 5.21 13.37
N VAL A 405 -2.59 3.87 13.42
CA VAL A 405 -2.09 3.09 14.56
C VAL A 405 -0.75 2.48 14.17
N SER A 406 0.32 2.97 14.76
CA SER A 406 1.69 2.56 14.48
C SER A 406 2.32 1.87 15.68
N GLY A 407 2.86 0.67 15.49
CA GLY A 407 3.58 -0.06 16.53
C GLY A 407 4.83 0.65 17.05
N CYS A 408 5.38 1.59 16.29
CA CYS A 408 6.58 2.37 16.64
C CYS A 408 6.68 3.65 15.79
N ALA A 409 7.67 4.49 16.05
CA ALA A 409 7.89 5.75 15.33
C ALA A 409 8.24 5.62 13.83
N LYS A 410 8.39 4.40 13.28
CA LYS A 410 8.66 4.23 11.83
C LYS A 410 7.49 4.62 10.93
N GLY A 411 6.25 4.48 11.39
CA GLY A 411 5.05 4.89 10.65
C GLY A 411 4.80 4.13 9.36
N CYS A 412 5.12 2.83 9.30
CA CYS A 412 5.17 2.05 8.05
C CYS A 412 3.81 1.93 7.32
N ALA A 413 2.68 1.96 8.05
CA ALA A 413 1.36 1.79 7.46
C ALA A 413 0.81 3.09 6.84
N HIS A 414 1.25 4.26 7.36
CA HIS A 414 0.81 5.57 6.89
C HIS A 414 1.90 6.62 7.19
N PRO A 415 2.85 6.81 6.27
CA PRO A 415 4.02 7.68 6.51
C PRO A 415 3.71 9.19 6.47
N VAL A 416 2.50 9.56 6.01
CA VAL A 416 2.03 10.95 5.95
C VAL A 416 1.25 11.32 7.22
N PRO A 417 1.01 12.61 7.51
CA PRO A 417 0.19 13.02 8.65
C PRO A 417 -1.22 12.41 8.61
N ALA A 418 -1.71 11.92 9.73
CA ALA A 418 -3.10 11.55 9.96
C ALA A 418 -3.75 12.55 10.94
N ALA A 419 -5.07 12.64 10.92
CA ALA A 419 -5.79 13.48 11.88
C ALA A 419 -5.47 13.09 13.33
N LEU A 420 -5.37 11.78 13.58
CA LEU A 420 -4.88 11.23 14.84
C LEU A 420 -3.91 10.09 14.58
N THR A 421 -2.73 10.13 15.16
CA THR A 421 -1.78 9.02 15.17
C THR A 421 -1.61 8.48 16.58
N VAL A 422 -1.82 7.17 16.74
CA VAL A 422 -1.48 6.39 17.92
C VAL A 422 -0.15 5.72 17.65
N VAL A 423 0.88 6.04 18.40
CA VAL A 423 2.22 5.48 18.25
C VAL A 423 2.64 4.71 19.49
N GLY A 424 3.15 3.48 19.30
CA GLY A 424 3.72 2.69 20.38
C GLY A 424 5.15 3.12 20.71
N ASP A 425 5.43 3.27 21.98
CA ASP A 425 6.77 3.46 22.55
C ASP A 425 6.91 2.79 23.93
N ALA A 426 8.03 3.02 24.60
CA ALA A 426 8.30 2.44 25.93
C ALA A 426 7.33 2.93 27.02
N GLN A 427 6.59 4.03 26.78
CA GLN A 427 5.62 4.61 27.71
C GLN A 427 4.18 4.15 27.41
N GLY A 428 3.94 3.41 26.32
CA GLY A 428 2.64 2.90 25.91
C GLY A 428 2.14 3.47 24.59
N CYS A 429 0.88 3.95 24.57
CA CYS A 429 0.26 4.53 23.38
C CYS A 429 0.38 6.07 23.40
N GLY A 430 1.33 6.60 22.65
CA GLY A 430 1.45 8.05 22.45
C GLY A 430 0.41 8.57 21.46
N LEU A 431 -0.21 9.71 21.75
CA LEU A 431 -1.20 10.35 20.88
C LEU A 431 -0.61 11.59 20.20
N ILE A 432 -0.75 11.66 18.88
CA ILE A 432 -0.27 12.75 18.02
C ILE A 432 -1.44 13.23 17.17
N ARG A 433 -1.77 14.52 17.23
CA ARG A 433 -2.80 15.13 16.38
C ARG A 433 -2.17 15.76 15.14
N ASN A 434 -2.84 15.62 13.99
CA ASN A 434 -2.42 16.19 12.70
C ASN A 434 -0.94 15.94 12.38
N GLY A 435 -0.46 14.70 12.66
CA GLY A 435 0.96 14.40 12.56
C GLY A 435 1.26 12.95 12.18
N THR A 436 2.55 12.71 11.92
CA THR A 436 3.08 11.37 11.61
C THR A 436 3.52 10.66 12.89
N ALA A 437 3.75 9.35 12.83
CA ALA A 437 4.28 8.56 13.94
C ALA A 437 5.69 8.99 14.42
N ARG A 438 6.35 9.91 13.72
CA ARG A 438 7.67 10.45 14.10
C ARG A 438 7.58 11.73 14.92
N ALA A 439 6.42 12.35 14.99
CA ALA A 439 6.23 13.53 15.82
C ALA A 439 6.21 13.17 17.30
N THR A 440 6.47 14.15 18.15
CA THR A 440 6.41 13.96 19.60
C THR A 440 4.97 13.79 20.07
N PRO A 441 4.62 12.71 20.80
CA PRO A 441 3.30 12.55 21.37
C PRO A 441 2.96 13.68 22.35
N ARG A 442 1.73 14.16 22.32
CA ARG A 442 1.21 15.14 23.29
C ARG A 442 0.96 14.51 24.67
N CYS A 443 0.57 13.25 24.68
CA CYS A 443 0.31 12.47 25.90
C CYS A 443 0.42 10.98 25.61
N HIS A 444 0.50 10.18 26.67
CA HIS A 444 0.47 8.73 26.60
C HIS A 444 -0.77 8.21 27.33
N VAL A 445 -1.40 7.20 26.74
CA VAL A 445 -2.60 6.56 27.29
C VAL A 445 -2.36 5.05 27.35
N ALA A 446 -2.75 4.45 28.45
CA ALA A 446 -2.72 2.99 28.58
C ALA A 446 -3.77 2.37 27.65
N PRO A 447 -3.51 1.20 27.03
CA PRO A 447 -4.42 0.57 26.07
C PRO A 447 -5.89 0.46 26.52
N PRO A 448 -6.22 0.14 27.78
CA PRO A 448 -7.62 0.06 28.24
C PRO A 448 -8.40 1.38 28.14
N GLY A 449 -7.75 2.52 28.29
CA GLY A 449 -8.38 3.85 28.20
C GLY A 449 -8.38 4.47 26.82
N LEU A 450 -7.67 3.85 25.87
CA LEU A 450 -7.36 4.47 24.56
C LEU A 450 -8.63 4.71 23.71
N ALA A 451 -9.57 3.78 23.69
CA ALA A 451 -10.79 3.93 22.89
C ALA A 451 -11.65 5.10 23.35
N ALA A 452 -11.81 5.27 24.66
CA ALA A 452 -12.55 6.39 25.24
C ALA A 452 -11.86 7.75 24.95
N GLU A 453 -10.53 7.79 25.04
CA GLU A 453 -9.78 9.01 24.76
C GLU A 453 -9.82 9.38 23.25
N VAL A 454 -9.71 8.41 22.37
CA VAL A 454 -9.86 8.61 20.92
C VAL A 454 -11.28 9.11 20.58
N ALA A 455 -12.32 8.50 21.15
CA ALA A 455 -13.71 8.95 20.96
C ALA A 455 -13.87 10.41 21.43
N ARG A 456 -13.32 10.77 22.61
CA ARG A 456 -13.34 12.13 23.14
C ARG A 456 -12.65 13.13 22.19
N ILE A 457 -11.50 12.76 21.63
CA ILE A 457 -10.76 13.63 20.69
C ILE A 457 -11.55 13.83 19.39
N LEU A 458 -12.17 12.78 18.86
CA LEU A 458 -12.91 12.85 17.60
C LEU A 458 -14.21 13.63 17.73
N SER A 459 -14.98 13.47 18.82
CA SER A 459 -16.24 14.20 19.06
C SER A 459 -16.04 15.71 19.20
N HIS A 460 -14.95 16.16 19.83
CA HIS A 460 -14.63 17.58 19.92
C HIS A 460 -14.22 18.21 18.58
N SER A 461 -13.79 17.39 17.63
CA SER A 461 -13.41 17.86 16.29
C SER A 461 -14.60 18.16 15.40
N GLU A 462 -15.69 17.42 15.54
CA GLU A 462 -16.93 17.65 14.77
C GLU A 462 -17.65 18.93 15.23
N ALA A 463 -17.66 19.20 16.53
CA ALA A 463 -18.25 20.40 17.10
C ALA A 463 -17.56 21.72 16.68
N ALA A 464 -16.32 21.65 16.18
CA ALA A 464 -15.57 22.83 15.74
C ALA A 464 -15.74 23.11 14.22
N HIS A 465 -16.45 22.27 13.48
CA HIS A 465 -16.66 22.40 12.02
C HIS A 465 -18.15 22.40 11.61
N GLY A 466 -19.08 22.38 12.56
CA GLY A 466 -20.51 22.65 12.41
C GLY A 466 -20.82 24.05 12.91
#